data_9d380c8272a5bef9582993f65d8b9cb7
#
_entry.id   9d380c8272a5bef9582993f65d8b9cb7
#
_cell.length_a   1.000
_cell.length_b   1.000
_cell.length_c   1.000
_cell.angle_alpha   90.00
_cell.angle_beta   90.00
_cell.angle_gamma   90.00
#
_symmetry.space_group_name_H-M   'P 1'
#
loop_
_entity.id
_entity.type
_entity.pdbx_description
1 polymer ?
#
loop_
_entity_poly.entity_id
_entity_poly.type
_entity_poly.pdbx_seq_one_letter_code
_entity_poly.pdbx_strand_id
1 'polypeptide(L)'
;MQHATGYDITETRGVDLAGVRPGEFDVLHMSGHYAFKLSDAEISGLKRFVEGGGTLLVEAVGGHDVNGDREFYKTARTVFGGMFPKAPLNPLEGGHPVITGAIPGTTGFNCSEVGYSRHVLLAQNLKSPALQAIKLDGRAAVIISPFGLSCGLTNQQFWERDGYAPRSARELTANILQYAKSGGR
;
A
#
# COMPACT_ATOMS: atom_id res chain seq x y z
N MET A 1 -6.39 -8.26 11.90
CA MET A 1 -5.61 -7.01 11.91
C MET A 1 -5.59 -6.34 13.28
N GLN A 2 -6.70 -6.23 13.98
CA GLN A 2 -6.81 -5.61 15.32
C GLN A 2 -5.76 -6.11 16.32
N HIS A 3 -5.57 -7.43 16.46
CA HIS A 3 -4.53 -8.00 17.32
C HIS A 3 -3.08 -7.67 16.88
N ALA A 4 -2.85 -7.39 15.62
CA ALA A 4 -1.52 -7.09 15.12
C ALA A 4 -1.15 -5.60 15.26
N THR A 5 -2.13 -4.71 15.27
CA THR A 5 -1.92 -3.26 15.36
C THR A 5 -2.10 -2.72 16.78
N GLY A 6 -2.87 -3.41 17.63
CA GLY A 6 -3.32 -2.90 18.92
C GLY A 6 -4.41 -1.81 18.81
N TYR A 7 -4.92 -1.53 17.61
CA TYR A 7 -5.96 -0.54 17.35
C TYR A 7 -7.29 -1.18 16.97
N ASP A 8 -8.38 -0.54 17.33
CA ASP A 8 -9.68 -0.82 16.74
C ASP A 8 -9.72 -0.29 15.31
N ILE A 9 -9.95 -1.19 14.36
CA ILE A 9 -9.97 -0.87 12.95
C ILE A 9 -11.42 -0.89 12.49
N THR A 10 -11.89 0.26 12.00
CA THR A 10 -13.19 0.39 11.34
C THR A 10 -12.96 0.47 9.83
N GLU A 11 -13.67 -0.36 9.08
CA GLU A 11 -13.62 -0.37 7.62
C GLU A 11 -14.90 0.25 7.04
N THR A 12 -14.73 1.19 6.11
CA THR A 12 -15.80 1.77 5.31
C THR A 12 -15.51 1.47 3.84
N ARG A 13 -16.50 0.92 3.13
CA ARG A 13 -16.37 0.59 1.70
C ARG A 13 -17.13 1.58 0.84
N GLY A 14 -16.73 1.68 -0.43
CA GLY A 14 -17.42 2.54 -1.40
C GLY A 14 -17.28 4.02 -1.09
N VAL A 15 -16.09 4.44 -0.63
CA VAL A 15 -15.81 5.85 -0.31
C VAL A 15 -15.91 6.70 -1.58
N ASP A 16 -16.63 7.81 -1.51
CA ASP A 16 -16.64 8.83 -2.56
C ASP A 16 -15.29 9.57 -2.56
N LEU A 17 -14.44 9.23 -3.52
CA LEU A 17 -13.10 9.81 -3.62
C LEU A 17 -13.12 11.31 -3.92
N ALA A 18 -14.14 11.81 -4.63
CA ALA A 18 -14.26 13.24 -4.94
C ALA A 18 -14.63 14.07 -3.70
N GLY A 19 -15.43 13.48 -2.80
CA GLY A 19 -15.92 14.10 -1.58
C GLY A 19 -15.09 13.88 -0.33
N VAL A 20 -14.09 12.99 -0.37
CA VAL A 20 -13.27 12.63 0.80
C VAL A 20 -12.56 13.85 1.41
N ARG A 21 -12.55 13.92 2.73
CA ARG A 21 -11.99 15.05 3.47
C ARG A 21 -10.71 14.66 4.23
N PRO A 22 -9.81 15.63 4.45
CA PRO A 22 -8.69 15.45 5.37
C PRO A 22 -9.19 15.05 6.78
N GLY A 23 -8.54 14.05 7.37
CA GLY A 23 -8.87 13.57 8.72
C GLY A 23 -10.09 12.67 8.83
N GLU A 24 -10.83 12.42 7.75
CA GLU A 24 -11.97 11.52 7.74
C GLU A 24 -11.55 10.05 7.90
N PHE A 25 -10.42 9.69 7.31
CA PHE A 25 -9.78 8.38 7.41
C PHE A 25 -8.29 8.53 7.68
N ASP A 26 -7.68 7.57 8.38
CA ASP A 26 -6.22 7.50 8.50
C ASP A 26 -5.61 6.93 7.22
N VAL A 27 -6.29 5.95 6.59
CA VAL A 27 -5.85 5.27 5.37
C VAL A 27 -7.01 5.13 4.39
N LEU A 28 -6.75 5.49 3.14
CA LEU A 28 -7.54 5.03 2.00
C LEU A 28 -6.81 3.87 1.34
N HIS A 29 -7.51 2.76 1.12
CA HIS A 29 -6.96 1.57 0.49
C HIS A 29 -7.61 1.34 -0.88
N MET A 30 -6.79 1.30 -1.91
CA MET A 30 -7.21 1.01 -3.27
C MET A 30 -6.52 -0.26 -3.77
N SER A 31 -7.30 -1.23 -4.20
CA SER A 31 -6.79 -2.48 -4.75
C SER A 31 -7.43 -2.79 -6.11
N GLY A 32 -6.70 -3.43 -6.99
CA GLY A 32 -7.25 -3.79 -8.31
C GLY A 32 -6.36 -4.67 -9.16
N HIS A 33 -6.95 -5.16 -10.26
CA HIS A 33 -6.33 -6.02 -11.26
C HIS A 33 -6.11 -5.32 -12.59
N TYR A 34 -7.07 -4.48 -13.00
CA TYR A 34 -7.13 -3.89 -14.33
C TYR A 34 -6.76 -2.42 -14.32
N ALA A 35 -6.41 -1.90 -15.48
CA ALA A 35 -6.28 -0.46 -15.67
C ALA A 35 -7.56 0.26 -15.22
N PHE A 36 -7.41 1.42 -14.64
CA PHE A 36 -8.52 2.24 -14.15
C PHE A 36 -8.35 3.69 -14.60
N LYS A 37 -9.42 4.45 -14.49
CA LYS A 37 -9.41 5.89 -14.68
C LYS A 37 -10.04 6.54 -13.46
N LEU A 38 -9.47 7.65 -13.03
CA LEU A 38 -10.06 8.56 -12.06
C LEU A 38 -10.42 9.86 -12.77
N SER A 39 -11.55 10.41 -12.42
CA SER A 39 -11.94 11.76 -12.83
C SER A 39 -11.07 12.81 -12.16
N ASP A 40 -11.03 14.02 -12.71
CA ASP A 40 -10.29 15.15 -12.13
C ASP A 40 -10.80 15.48 -10.70
N ALA A 41 -12.09 15.28 -10.45
CA ALA A 41 -12.69 15.46 -9.13
C ALA A 41 -12.17 14.43 -8.11
N GLU A 42 -12.07 13.16 -8.49
CA GLU A 42 -11.52 12.09 -7.64
C GLU A 42 -10.03 12.29 -7.39
N ILE A 43 -9.25 12.65 -8.42
CA ILE A 43 -7.83 13.01 -8.27
C ILE A 43 -7.67 14.18 -7.29
N SER A 44 -8.50 15.22 -7.44
CA SER A 44 -8.47 16.40 -6.58
C SER A 44 -8.85 16.05 -5.12
N GLY A 45 -9.83 15.16 -4.93
CA GLY A 45 -10.24 14.67 -3.62
C GLY A 45 -9.14 13.88 -2.94
N LEU A 46 -8.55 12.90 -3.65
CA LEU A 46 -7.43 12.12 -3.14
C LEU A 46 -6.21 12.99 -2.82
N LYS A 47 -5.92 13.99 -3.67
CA LYS A 47 -4.83 14.91 -3.42
C LYS A 47 -5.04 15.69 -2.12
N ARG A 48 -6.23 16.28 -1.92
CA ARG A 48 -6.57 16.98 -0.66
C ARG A 48 -6.45 16.07 0.56
N PHE A 49 -6.96 14.83 0.44
CA PHE A 49 -6.87 13.84 1.52
C PHE A 49 -5.42 13.55 1.92
N VAL A 50 -4.56 13.30 0.93
CA VAL A 50 -3.14 12.98 1.15
C VAL A 50 -2.36 14.19 1.67
N GLU A 51 -2.56 15.37 1.10
CA GLU A 51 -1.95 16.64 1.56
C GLU A 51 -2.41 17.01 2.97
N GLY A 52 -3.64 16.64 3.35
CA GLY A 52 -4.20 16.84 4.67
C GLY A 52 -3.78 15.81 5.73
N GLY A 53 -2.83 14.93 5.42
CA GLY A 53 -2.24 13.98 6.38
C GLY A 53 -2.71 12.54 6.23
N GLY A 54 -3.70 12.25 5.40
CA GLY A 54 -4.14 10.88 5.10
C GLY A 54 -3.08 10.08 4.33
N THR A 55 -3.08 8.77 4.49
CA THR A 55 -2.20 7.86 3.75
C THR A 55 -3.00 7.11 2.69
N LEU A 56 -2.53 7.11 1.45
CA LEU A 56 -3.10 6.31 0.37
C LEU A 56 -2.27 5.04 0.19
N LEU A 57 -2.85 3.89 0.47
CA LEU A 57 -2.29 2.57 0.18
C LEU A 57 -2.89 2.05 -1.12
N VAL A 58 -2.05 1.72 -2.08
CA VAL A 58 -2.44 1.18 -3.39
C VAL A 58 -1.77 -0.17 -3.59
N GLU A 59 -2.53 -1.21 -3.89
CA GLU A 59 -1.96 -2.53 -4.15
C GLU A 59 -2.49 -3.17 -5.43
N ALA A 60 -1.60 -3.76 -6.19
CA ALA A 60 -1.97 -4.61 -7.29
C ALA A 60 -2.35 -6.00 -6.75
N VAL A 61 -3.63 -6.34 -6.83
CA VAL A 61 -4.18 -7.64 -6.42
C VAL A 61 -4.37 -8.46 -7.68
N GLY A 62 -3.34 -9.14 -8.13
CA GLY A 62 -3.49 -9.91 -9.33
C GLY A 62 -2.37 -10.89 -9.51
N GLY A 63 -2.66 -11.95 -10.25
CA GLY A 63 -1.65 -12.78 -10.82
C GLY A 63 -1.02 -12.10 -12.03
N HIS A 64 -0.01 -12.71 -12.57
CA HIS A 64 0.39 -12.48 -13.95
C HIS A 64 -0.87 -12.49 -14.80
N ASP A 65 -1.14 -11.40 -15.48
CA ASP A 65 -1.85 -11.60 -16.71
C ASP A 65 -0.95 -12.39 -17.66
N VAL A 66 -1.57 -13.12 -18.57
CA VAL A 66 -0.89 -14.03 -19.51
C VAL A 66 0.21 -13.33 -20.33
N ASN A 67 0.25 -11.99 -20.30
CA ASN A 67 1.15 -11.10 -21.02
C ASN A 67 2.18 -10.39 -20.12
N GLY A 68 2.16 -10.60 -18.80
CA GLY A 68 3.07 -9.97 -17.86
C GLY A 68 2.81 -8.47 -17.64
N ASP A 69 1.68 -7.99 -18.11
CA ASP A 69 1.33 -6.58 -18.09
C ASP A 69 0.50 -6.24 -16.85
N ARG A 70 1.15 -5.98 -15.76
CA ARG A 70 0.54 -5.50 -14.52
C ARG A 70 -0.17 -4.14 -14.73
N GLU A 71 -1.28 -4.15 -15.48
CA GLU A 71 -1.98 -2.95 -15.94
C GLU A 71 -2.42 -2.04 -14.79
N PHE A 72 -2.96 -2.64 -13.72
CA PHE A 72 -3.33 -1.86 -12.53
C PHE A 72 -2.11 -1.14 -11.94
N TYR A 73 -0.99 -1.86 -11.76
CA TYR A 73 0.22 -1.29 -11.19
C TYR A 73 0.84 -0.19 -12.07
N LYS A 74 0.89 -0.41 -13.38
CA LYS A 74 1.36 0.60 -14.34
C LYS A 74 0.48 1.85 -14.29
N THR A 75 -0.85 1.66 -14.30
CA THR A 75 -1.83 2.74 -14.19
C THR A 75 -1.67 3.51 -12.88
N ALA A 76 -1.57 2.80 -11.76
CA ALA A 76 -1.38 3.40 -10.44
C ALA A 76 -0.11 4.26 -10.38
N ARG A 77 1.01 3.76 -10.89
CA ARG A 77 2.25 4.54 -10.97
C ARG A 77 2.10 5.81 -11.81
N THR A 78 1.42 5.72 -12.94
CA THR A 78 1.19 6.87 -13.82
C THR A 78 0.26 7.90 -13.17
N VAL A 79 -0.88 7.46 -12.65
CA VAL A 79 -1.89 8.34 -12.05
C VAL A 79 -1.34 9.01 -10.79
N PHE A 80 -0.83 8.23 -9.85
CA PHE A 80 -0.37 8.78 -8.57
C PHE A 80 0.99 9.49 -8.69
N GLY A 81 1.89 9.02 -9.56
CA GLY A 81 3.12 9.75 -9.89
C GLY A 81 2.84 11.11 -10.54
N GLY A 82 1.82 11.20 -11.39
CA GLY A 82 1.37 12.45 -11.98
C GLY A 82 0.65 13.39 -11.01
N MET A 83 0.06 12.86 -9.94
CA MET A 83 -0.63 13.65 -8.91
C MET A 83 0.31 14.60 -8.15
N PHE A 84 1.55 14.19 -7.95
CA PHE A 84 2.59 14.94 -7.23
C PHE A 84 3.86 15.11 -8.06
N PRO A 85 3.87 15.94 -9.11
CA PRO A 85 4.99 16.00 -10.06
C PRO A 85 6.32 16.47 -9.45
N LYS A 86 6.28 17.12 -8.27
CA LYS A 86 7.48 17.53 -7.53
C LYS A 86 7.98 16.49 -6.53
N ALA A 87 7.22 15.43 -6.30
CA ALA A 87 7.54 14.36 -5.37
C ALA A 87 7.58 13.02 -6.11
N PRO A 88 8.75 12.55 -6.53
CA PRO A 88 8.86 11.33 -7.33
C PRO A 88 8.45 10.08 -6.54
N LEU A 89 7.89 9.11 -7.26
CA LEU A 89 7.63 7.77 -6.74
C LEU A 89 8.95 6.98 -6.73
N ASN A 90 9.45 6.70 -5.53
CA ASN A 90 10.70 5.97 -5.32
C ASN A 90 10.47 4.67 -4.52
N PRO A 91 11.37 3.68 -4.63
CA PRO A 91 11.39 2.55 -3.72
C PRO A 91 11.42 3.03 -2.26
N LEU A 92 10.67 2.37 -1.39
CA LEU A 92 10.69 2.64 0.03
C LEU A 92 12.00 2.10 0.61
N GLU A 93 12.74 2.96 1.29
CA GLU A 93 14.06 2.62 1.83
C GLU A 93 13.96 1.53 2.91
N GLY A 94 14.93 0.62 2.98
CA GLY A 94 14.95 -0.47 3.96
C GLY A 94 14.95 -0.01 5.42
N GLY A 95 15.44 1.21 5.71
CA GLY A 95 15.40 1.85 7.03
C GLY A 95 14.07 2.53 7.38
N HIS A 96 13.09 2.56 6.46
CA HIS A 96 11.83 3.26 6.70
C HIS A 96 11.00 2.56 7.79
N PRO A 97 10.28 3.30 8.68
CA PRO A 97 9.48 2.74 9.77
C PRO A 97 8.49 1.66 9.33
N VAL A 98 7.86 1.78 8.16
CA VAL A 98 6.99 0.74 7.58
C VAL A 98 7.74 -0.59 7.38
N ILE A 99 9.04 -0.54 7.06
CA ILE A 99 9.86 -1.75 6.86
C ILE A 99 10.42 -2.27 8.17
N THR A 100 10.96 -1.39 9.00
CA THR A 100 11.64 -1.78 10.24
C THR A 100 10.71 -2.02 11.41
N GLY A 101 9.47 -1.51 11.36
CA GLY A 101 8.53 -1.50 12.47
C GLY A 101 8.88 -0.46 13.56
N ALA A 102 9.87 0.39 13.34
CA ALA A 102 10.28 1.43 14.30
C ALA A 102 9.33 2.64 14.25
N ILE A 103 8.08 2.40 14.63
CA ILE A 103 7.00 3.40 14.62
C ILE A 103 6.78 3.86 16.07
N PRO A 104 6.93 5.16 16.38
CA PRO A 104 6.79 5.67 17.75
C PRO A 104 5.46 5.30 18.40
N GLY A 105 5.51 4.84 19.65
CA GLY A 105 4.31 4.50 20.43
C GLY A 105 3.61 3.19 20.02
N THR A 106 4.23 2.39 19.17
CA THR A 106 3.66 1.11 18.72
C THR A 106 4.65 -0.05 18.87
N THR A 107 4.14 -1.28 18.74
CA THR A 107 4.96 -2.48 18.56
C THR A 107 4.85 -2.89 17.10
N GLY A 108 5.75 -2.41 16.27
CA GLY A 108 5.80 -2.79 14.86
C GLY A 108 6.58 -4.08 14.63
N PHE A 109 6.57 -4.54 13.39
CA PHE A 109 7.22 -5.77 12.94
C PHE A 109 8.43 -5.45 12.07
N ASN A 110 9.54 -6.15 12.27
CA ASN A 110 10.66 -6.06 11.35
C ASN A 110 10.33 -6.85 10.08
N CYS A 111 10.07 -6.11 8.99
CA CYS A 111 9.74 -6.62 7.67
C CYS A 111 10.90 -6.44 6.67
N SER A 112 12.15 -6.31 7.13
CA SER A 112 13.32 -6.23 6.24
C SER A 112 13.45 -7.47 5.35
N GLU A 113 12.99 -8.62 5.84
CA GLU A 113 12.79 -9.84 5.08
C GLU A 113 11.32 -10.24 5.10
N VAL A 114 10.78 -10.59 3.93
CA VAL A 114 9.39 -10.99 3.74
C VAL A 114 9.27 -12.24 2.90
N GLY A 115 8.25 -13.04 3.18
CA GLY A 115 7.84 -14.13 2.32
C GLY A 115 6.88 -13.65 1.24
N TYR A 116 6.96 -14.27 0.09
CA TYR A 116 6.06 -14.06 -1.04
C TYR A 116 5.29 -15.33 -1.39
N SER A 117 4.29 -15.23 -2.22
CA SER A 117 3.64 -16.38 -2.83
C SER A 117 4.66 -17.20 -3.62
N ARG A 118 4.39 -18.51 -3.76
CA ARG A 118 5.29 -19.42 -4.46
C ARG A 118 5.59 -18.94 -5.89
N HIS A 119 4.60 -18.37 -6.55
CA HIS A 119 4.74 -17.85 -7.91
C HIS A 119 5.78 -16.73 -8.00
N VAL A 120 5.71 -15.74 -7.09
CA VAL A 120 6.70 -14.65 -7.02
C VAL A 120 8.09 -15.16 -6.69
N LEU A 121 8.21 -16.09 -5.74
CA LEU A 121 9.50 -16.67 -5.36
C LEU A 121 10.18 -17.38 -6.52
N LEU A 122 9.43 -18.15 -7.32
CA LEU A 122 9.97 -18.86 -8.47
C LEU A 122 10.37 -17.91 -9.60
N ALA A 123 9.61 -16.81 -9.80
CA ALA A 123 9.86 -15.88 -10.88
C ALA A 123 10.95 -14.84 -10.58
N GLN A 124 11.06 -14.37 -9.33
CA GLN A 124 11.85 -13.17 -9.01
C GLN A 124 12.80 -13.33 -7.81
N ASN A 125 12.70 -14.40 -7.03
CA ASN A 125 13.51 -14.66 -5.83
C ASN A 125 13.63 -13.43 -4.87
N LEU A 126 12.54 -12.70 -4.69
CA LEU A 126 12.50 -11.53 -3.81
C LEU A 126 12.51 -11.93 -2.34
N LYS A 127 13.23 -11.17 -1.52
CA LYS A 127 13.30 -11.38 -0.06
C LYS A 127 12.91 -10.14 0.74
N SER A 128 13.00 -8.95 0.15
CA SER A 128 12.64 -7.68 0.80
C SER A 128 11.32 -7.12 0.26
N PRO A 129 10.60 -6.27 1.01
CA PRO A 129 9.37 -5.66 0.53
C PRO A 129 9.60 -4.81 -0.72
N ALA A 130 8.77 -5.00 -1.74
CA ALA A 130 8.82 -4.24 -2.98
C ALA A 130 7.86 -3.04 -2.95
N LEU A 131 7.89 -2.25 -1.87
CA LEU A 131 7.05 -1.07 -1.73
C LEU A 131 7.69 0.14 -2.40
N GLN A 132 6.86 1.00 -2.99
CA GLN A 132 7.25 2.32 -3.48
C GLN A 132 6.45 3.39 -2.75
N ALA A 133 7.00 4.58 -2.61
CA ALA A 133 6.29 5.67 -1.96
C ALA A 133 6.52 7.02 -2.65
N ILE A 134 5.49 7.88 -2.57
CA ILE A 134 5.59 9.31 -2.79
C ILE A 134 5.68 9.93 -1.40
N LYS A 135 6.78 10.66 -1.16
CA LYS A 135 7.00 11.35 0.12
C LYS A 135 6.55 12.80 0.02
N LEU A 136 5.70 13.23 0.94
CA LEU A 136 5.31 14.63 1.15
C LEU A 136 5.77 15.04 2.55
N ASP A 137 6.54 16.10 2.65
CA ASP A 137 7.10 16.61 3.92
C ASP A 137 7.79 15.52 4.75
N GLY A 138 8.54 14.64 4.07
CA GLY A 138 9.25 13.53 4.69
C GLY A 138 8.41 12.29 4.99
N ARG A 139 7.07 12.37 4.89
CA ARG A 139 6.12 11.28 5.14
C ARG A 139 5.85 10.49 3.86
N ALA A 140 5.84 9.16 3.93
CA ALA A 140 5.35 8.28 2.87
C ALA A 140 3.81 8.41 2.79
N ALA A 141 3.37 9.36 1.98
CA ALA A 141 1.97 9.78 1.89
C ALA A 141 1.15 8.91 0.93
N VAL A 142 1.77 8.41 -0.14
CA VAL A 142 1.22 7.38 -1.03
C VAL A 142 2.16 6.20 -1.00
N ILE A 143 1.66 5.03 -0.71
CA ILE A 143 2.42 3.77 -0.70
C ILE A 143 1.83 2.86 -1.77
N ILE A 144 2.66 2.41 -2.71
CA ILE A 144 2.24 1.54 -3.80
C ILE A 144 2.95 0.19 -3.65
N SER A 145 2.17 -0.88 -3.61
CA SER A 145 2.65 -2.25 -3.63
C SER A 145 2.39 -2.90 -5.00
N PRO A 146 3.41 -3.41 -5.69
CA PRO A 146 3.23 -4.20 -6.91
C PRO A 146 2.70 -5.61 -6.62
N PHE A 147 2.64 -6.01 -5.35
CA PHE A 147 2.19 -7.33 -4.90
C PHE A 147 1.03 -7.20 -3.92
N GLY A 148 0.07 -8.15 -4.01
CA GLY A 148 -1.12 -8.14 -3.17
C GLY A 148 -0.80 -8.38 -1.69
N LEU A 149 -1.29 -7.49 -0.83
CA LEU A 149 -1.34 -7.63 0.62
C LEU A 149 -2.65 -8.31 1.03
N SER A 150 -3.79 -7.87 0.45
CA SER A 150 -5.14 -8.37 0.79
C SER A 150 -5.28 -9.89 0.66
N CYS A 151 -4.70 -10.49 -0.37
CA CYS A 151 -4.74 -11.94 -0.56
C CYS A 151 -4.05 -12.68 0.60
N GLY A 152 -2.94 -12.15 1.09
CA GLY A 152 -2.26 -12.70 2.26
C GLY A 152 -3.06 -12.52 3.55
N LEU A 153 -3.77 -11.40 3.71
CA LEU A 153 -4.62 -11.14 4.88
C LEU A 153 -5.77 -12.15 5.02
N THR A 154 -6.36 -12.55 3.90
CA THR A 154 -7.46 -13.52 3.87
C THR A 154 -7.00 -14.99 3.89
N ASN A 155 -5.68 -15.22 3.96
CA ASN A 155 -5.06 -16.55 3.85
C ASN A 155 -5.43 -17.31 2.56
N GLN A 156 -5.82 -16.58 1.53
CA GLN A 156 -6.16 -17.14 0.22
C GLN A 156 -4.91 -17.18 -0.65
N GLN A 157 -4.22 -18.30 -0.62
CA GLN A 157 -3.09 -18.54 -1.52
C GLN A 157 -3.59 -19.15 -2.82
N PHE A 158 -3.82 -18.33 -3.82
CA PHE A 158 -4.07 -18.80 -5.18
C PHE A 158 -2.75 -18.97 -5.92
N TRP A 159 -2.62 -20.08 -6.65
CA TRP A 159 -1.40 -20.47 -7.39
C TRP A 159 -0.89 -19.40 -8.37
N GLU A 160 -1.77 -18.57 -8.90
CA GLU A 160 -1.50 -17.59 -9.95
C GLU A 160 -1.48 -16.15 -9.45
N ARG A 161 -1.47 -15.91 -8.12
CA ARG A 161 -1.51 -14.55 -7.59
C ARG A 161 -0.17 -14.12 -7.03
N ASP A 162 0.30 -12.99 -7.55
CA ASP A 162 1.47 -12.30 -7.05
C ASP A 162 1.14 -11.55 -5.76
N GLY A 163 1.63 -12.05 -4.65
CA GLY A 163 1.36 -11.46 -3.35
C GLY A 163 2.39 -11.82 -2.29
N TYR A 164 2.28 -11.17 -1.16
CA TYR A 164 3.04 -11.54 0.03
C TYR A 164 2.46 -12.79 0.69
N ALA A 165 3.33 -13.59 1.31
CA ALA A 165 2.91 -14.68 2.17
C ALA A 165 2.03 -14.15 3.33
N PRO A 166 1.08 -14.95 3.87
CA PRO A 166 0.09 -14.48 4.85
C PRO A 166 0.67 -13.77 6.07
N ARG A 167 1.76 -14.28 6.61
CA ARG A 167 2.44 -13.64 7.74
C ARG A 167 2.99 -12.27 7.35
N SER A 168 3.76 -12.20 6.28
CA SER A 168 4.38 -10.96 5.82
C SER A 168 3.35 -9.92 5.38
N ALA A 169 2.26 -10.35 4.74
CA ALA A 169 1.15 -9.46 4.41
C ALA A 169 0.53 -8.82 5.67
N ARG A 170 0.31 -9.61 6.74
CA ARG A 170 -0.21 -9.11 8.01
C ARG A 170 0.74 -8.14 8.69
N GLU A 171 2.02 -8.48 8.78
CA GLU A 171 3.05 -7.67 9.43
C GLU A 171 3.26 -6.33 8.69
N LEU A 172 3.40 -6.35 7.36
CA LEU A 172 3.52 -5.14 6.55
C LEU A 172 2.27 -4.25 6.64
N THR A 173 1.09 -4.85 6.54
CA THR A 173 -0.16 -4.07 6.62
C THR A 173 -0.31 -3.46 8.02
N ALA A 174 0.04 -4.19 9.08
CA ALA A 174 0.03 -3.66 10.44
C ALA A 174 0.96 -2.45 10.57
N ASN A 175 2.19 -2.55 10.06
CA ASN A 175 3.13 -1.43 10.05
C ASN A 175 2.60 -0.22 9.26
N ILE A 176 2.00 -0.44 8.09
CA ILE A 176 1.42 0.64 7.27
C ILE A 176 0.30 1.36 8.04
N LEU A 177 -0.60 0.60 8.68
CA LEU A 177 -1.71 1.17 9.45
C LEU A 177 -1.22 1.94 10.69
N GLN A 178 -0.25 1.38 11.43
CA GLN A 178 0.37 2.04 12.58
C GLN A 178 1.11 3.31 12.16
N TYR A 179 1.87 3.26 11.07
CA TYR A 179 2.57 4.40 10.49
C TYR A 179 1.61 5.51 10.08
N ALA A 180 0.53 5.18 9.38
CA ALA A 180 -0.48 6.15 9.01
C ALA A 180 -1.13 6.81 10.24
N LYS A 181 -1.48 5.99 11.25
CA LYS A 181 -2.09 6.47 12.51
C LYS A 181 -1.17 7.37 13.32
N SER A 182 0.15 7.15 13.26
CA SER A 182 1.15 8.02 13.90
C SER A 182 1.38 9.34 13.16
N GLY A 183 0.66 9.60 12.09
CA GLY A 183 0.86 10.75 11.19
C GLY A 183 2.10 10.61 10.31
N GLY A 184 2.60 9.38 10.11
CA GLY A 184 3.74 9.11 9.25
C GLY A 184 5.10 9.53 9.84
N ARG A 185 5.23 9.44 11.15
CA ARG A 185 6.46 9.78 11.88
C ARG A 185 7.16 8.55 12.43
#